data_840fbf8eb3aea348d4b9db89eccce41d
#
_entry.id   840fbf8eb3aea348d4b9db89eccce41d
#
_cell.length_a   1.000
_cell.length_b   1.000
_cell.length_c   1.000
_cell.angle_alpha   90.00
_cell.angle_beta   90.00
_cell.angle_gamma   90.00
#
_symmetry.space_group_name_H-M   'P 1'
#
loop_
_entity.id
_entity.type
_entity.pdbx_description
1 polymer ?
#
loop_
_entity_poly.entity_id
_entity_poly.type
_entity_poly.pdbx_seq_one_letter_code
_entity_poly.pdbx_strand_id
1 'polypeptide(L)'
;MRDGLADDYRVQGGQSSPRAMAATVATVPTTFGDVTAALSRTRGGVPHEVFLRGAAPGSDAATIVEAIARLASFALQLPSTVPPTVRLQSIIQALAAVPGTRPSSSGVAGSIPSAVAAALASASVAASRRASSAPGLAEQSLVHVDRQA
;
A
#
# COMPACT_ATOMS: atom_id res chain seq x y z
N MET A 1 19.95 25.94 -33.65
CA MET A 1 20.60 25.96 -32.36
C MET A 1 19.55 25.74 -31.28
N ARG A 2 19.02 24.52 -31.22
CA ARG A 2 18.02 24.08 -30.22
C ARG A 2 18.04 22.56 -30.17
N ASP A 3 19.08 22.01 -29.62
CA ASP A 3 19.14 20.59 -29.29
C ASP A 3 20.04 20.46 -28.09
N GLY A 4 19.52 20.09 -26.95
CA GLY A 4 20.38 19.81 -25.84
C GLY A 4 19.80 19.87 -24.43
N LEU A 5 18.47 19.64 -24.24
CA LEU A 5 17.91 19.63 -22.89
C LEU A 5 16.88 18.52 -22.63
N ALA A 6 16.81 17.50 -23.49
CA ALA A 6 15.85 16.42 -23.34
C ALA A 6 16.45 15.06 -22.96
N ASP A 7 17.77 14.95 -22.77
CA ASP A 7 18.41 13.63 -22.63
C ASP A 7 19.01 13.33 -21.24
N ASP A 8 18.86 14.20 -20.26
CA ASP A 8 19.45 13.97 -18.93
C ASP A 8 18.47 13.48 -17.85
N TYR A 9 17.24 13.11 -18.23
CA TYR A 9 16.35 12.33 -17.35
C TYR A 9 16.44 10.84 -17.64
N ARG A 10 17.64 10.34 -17.86
CA ARG A 10 17.92 8.94 -17.64
C ARG A 10 17.96 8.74 -16.14
N VAL A 11 16.79 8.45 -15.58
CA VAL A 11 16.67 7.84 -14.26
C VAL A 11 17.69 6.70 -14.22
N GLN A 12 18.71 6.85 -13.42
CA GLN A 12 19.61 5.76 -13.07
C GLN A 12 18.79 4.73 -12.28
N GLY A 13 17.99 3.97 -13.01
CA GLY A 13 17.28 2.79 -12.53
C GLY A 13 18.26 1.65 -12.30
N GLY A 14 19.03 1.74 -11.26
CA GLY A 14 19.99 0.73 -10.87
C GLY A 14 20.02 0.44 -9.38
N GLN A 15 19.14 1.07 -8.61
CA GLN A 15 18.93 0.62 -7.25
C GLN A 15 17.82 -0.42 -7.28
N SER A 16 18.20 -1.68 -7.12
CA SER A 16 17.28 -2.77 -6.85
C SER A 16 16.40 -2.36 -5.68
N SER A 17 15.20 -1.86 -5.99
CA SER A 17 14.15 -1.69 -5.00
C SER A 17 14.11 -2.96 -4.17
N PRO A 18 14.12 -2.89 -2.83
CA PRO A 18 13.99 -4.08 -2.01
C PRO A 18 12.75 -4.81 -2.51
N ARG A 19 12.95 -5.98 -3.13
CA ARG A 19 11.90 -6.72 -3.85
C ARG A 19 10.70 -6.82 -2.92
N ALA A 20 9.63 -6.10 -3.26
CA ALA A 20 8.35 -6.29 -2.62
C ALA A 20 7.95 -7.75 -2.84
N MET A 21 7.89 -8.52 -1.77
CA MET A 21 7.69 -9.97 -1.87
C MET A 21 6.24 -10.39 -1.76
N ALA A 22 5.38 -9.51 -1.26
CA ALA A 22 3.96 -9.79 -1.13
C ALA A 22 3.15 -8.50 -1.28
N ALA A 23 2.11 -8.55 -2.08
CA ALA A 23 1.07 -7.54 -2.12
C ALA A 23 -0.21 -8.10 -1.50
N THR A 24 -0.87 -7.29 -0.68
CA THR A 24 -2.20 -7.59 -0.17
C THR A 24 -3.18 -6.67 -0.83
N VAL A 25 -4.25 -7.23 -1.38
CA VAL A 25 -5.27 -6.50 -2.14
C VAL A 25 -6.58 -6.51 -1.38
N ALA A 26 -7.25 -5.38 -1.33
CA ALA A 26 -8.61 -5.25 -0.83
C ALA A 26 -9.41 -4.33 -1.73
N THR A 27 -10.70 -4.65 -1.93
CA THR A 27 -11.63 -3.85 -2.72
C THR A 27 -12.80 -3.43 -1.82
N VAL A 28 -13.16 -2.17 -1.90
CA VAL A 28 -14.26 -1.57 -1.15
C VAL A 28 -15.24 -0.93 -2.13
N PRO A 29 -16.52 -1.26 -2.06
CA PRO A 29 -17.54 -0.59 -2.87
C PRO A 29 -17.77 0.83 -2.38
N THR A 30 -17.94 1.75 -3.31
CA THR A 30 -18.21 3.16 -3.02
C THR A 30 -19.28 3.73 -3.94
N THR A 31 -19.77 4.93 -3.63
CA THR A 31 -20.72 5.64 -4.51
C THR A 31 -20.08 6.08 -5.85
N PHE A 32 -18.77 6.01 -5.96
CA PHE A 32 -18.00 6.37 -7.16
C PHE A 32 -17.52 5.15 -7.97
N GLY A 33 -17.96 3.95 -7.59
CA GLY A 33 -17.44 2.68 -8.07
C GLY A 33 -16.52 2.03 -7.05
N ASP A 34 -16.04 0.83 -7.35
CA ASP A 34 -15.16 0.09 -6.46
C ASP A 34 -13.78 0.73 -6.36
N VAL A 35 -13.26 0.86 -5.14
CA VAL A 35 -11.87 1.24 -4.89
C VAL A 35 -11.09 0.02 -4.45
N THR A 36 -10.06 -0.31 -5.21
CA THR A 36 -9.13 -1.41 -4.92
C THR A 36 -7.81 -0.83 -4.45
N ALA A 37 -7.33 -1.28 -3.30
CA ALA A 37 -6.01 -0.97 -2.78
C ALA A 37 -5.13 -2.22 -2.81
N ALA A 38 -3.91 -2.09 -3.34
CA ALA A 38 -2.85 -3.07 -3.20
C ALA A 38 -1.71 -2.46 -2.39
N LEU A 39 -1.39 -3.09 -1.28
CA LEU A 39 -0.30 -2.69 -0.39
C LEU A 39 0.85 -3.68 -0.54
N SER A 40 1.96 -3.24 -1.11
CA SER A 40 3.17 -4.02 -1.17
C SER A 40 4.01 -3.85 0.10
N ARG A 41 4.72 -4.91 0.46
CA ARG A 41 5.59 -4.94 1.63
C ARG A 41 6.97 -5.46 1.24
N THR A 42 7.98 -5.01 1.95
CA THR A 42 9.33 -5.58 1.86
C THR A 42 9.34 -7.01 2.38
N ARG A 43 10.46 -7.72 2.18
CA ARG A 43 10.68 -9.06 2.74
C ARG A 43 10.51 -9.10 4.26
N GLY A 44 10.81 -8.00 4.97
CA GLY A 44 10.60 -7.86 6.42
C GLY A 44 9.16 -7.52 6.83
N GLY A 45 8.20 -7.52 5.90
CA GLY A 45 6.80 -7.21 6.19
C GLY A 45 6.49 -5.71 6.33
N VAL A 46 7.46 -4.85 6.02
CA VAL A 46 7.30 -3.39 6.15
C VAL A 46 6.53 -2.83 4.96
N PRO A 47 5.48 -2.01 5.17
CA PRO A 47 4.78 -1.31 4.09
C PRO A 47 5.75 -0.50 3.23
N HIS A 48 5.66 -0.65 1.92
CA HIS A 48 6.60 -0.01 1.00
C HIS A 48 5.92 0.81 -0.08
N GLU A 49 4.88 0.28 -0.71
CA GLU A 49 4.23 0.92 -1.85
C GLU A 49 2.73 0.66 -1.84
N VAL A 50 1.97 1.66 -2.26
CA VAL A 50 0.52 1.64 -2.36
C VAL A 50 0.12 1.82 -3.81
N PHE A 51 -0.67 0.90 -4.31
CA PHE A 51 -1.36 1.01 -5.60
C PHE A 51 -2.85 1.14 -5.33
N LEU A 52 -3.46 2.12 -5.95
CA LEU A 52 -4.90 2.33 -5.87
C LEU A 52 -5.51 2.33 -7.26
N ARG A 53 -6.65 1.71 -7.38
CA ARG A 53 -7.47 1.74 -8.57
C ARG A 53 -8.91 1.99 -8.15
N GLY A 54 -9.59 2.91 -8.82
CA GLY A 54 -10.98 3.19 -8.52
C GLY A 54 -11.56 4.27 -9.40
N ALA A 55 -12.88 4.37 -9.39
CA ALA A 55 -13.67 5.24 -10.23
C ALA A 55 -13.53 4.96 -11.74
N ALA A 56 -14.29 5.70 -12.56
CA ALA A 56 -14.25 5.54 -14.01
C ALA A 56 -12.91 6.05 -14.58
N PRO A 57 -12.25 5.29 -15.48
CA PRO A 57 -11.01 5.75 -16.12
C PRO A 57 -11.17 7.13 -16.77
N GLY A 58 -10.20 8.01 -16.55
CA GLY A 58 -10.21 9.38 -17.10
C GLY A 58 -11.08 10.37 -16.33
N SER A 59 -11.72 9.96 -15.24
CA SER A 59 -12.47 10.88 -14.36
C SER A 59 -11.55 11.60 -13.38
N ASP A 60 -12.00 12.74 -12.86
CA ASP A 60 -11.30 13.47 -11.78
C ASP A 60 -11.16 12.59 -10.53
N ALA A 61 -12.14 11.76 -10.25
CA ALA A 61 -12.11 10.79 -9.16
C ALA A 61 -10.95 9.79 -9.31
N ALA A 62 -10.74 9.26 -10.51
CA ALA A 62 -9.62 8.35 -10.78
C ALA A 62 -8.27 9.07 -10.63
N THR A 63 -8.18 10.31 -11.07
CA THR A 63 -6.98 11.14 -10.90
C THR A 63 -6.66 11.40 -9.43
N ILE A 64 -7.68 11.67 -8.61
CA ILE A 64 -7.51 11.86 -7.16
C ILE A 64 -7.03 10.56 -6.51
N VAL A 65 -7.63 9.42 -6.85
CA VAL A 65 -7.22 8.10 -6.33
C VAL A 65 -5.75 7.83 -6.65
N GLU A 66 -5.32 8.10 -7.88
CA GLU A 66 -3.92 7.91 -8.28
C GLU A 66 -2.98 8.88 -7.55
N ALA A 67 -3.36 10.15 -7.39
CA ALA A 67 -2.57 11.13 -6.65
C ALA A 67 -2.36 10.70 -5.20
N ILE A 68 -3.40 10.18 -4.54
CA ILE A 68 -3.31 9.65 -3.18
C ILE A 68 -2.34 8.46 -3.13
N ALA A 69 -2.40 7.54 -4.10
CA ALA A 69 -1.50 6.39 -4.16
C ALA A 69 -0.03 6.80 -4.24
N ARG A 70 0.28 7.76 -5.11
CA ARG A 70 1.64 8.29 -5.28
C ARG A 70 2.14 8.99 -4.03
N LEU A 71 1.32 9.83 -3.40
CA LEU A 71 1.69 10.53 -2.16
C LEU A 71 1.87 9.56 -1.00
N ALA A 72 1.01 8.56 -0.86
CA ALA A 72 1.14 7.55 0.17
C ALA A 72 2.43 6.72 -0.01
N SER A 73 2.72 6.27 -1.22
CA SER A 73 3.95 5.55 -1.55
C SER A 73 5.18 6.40 -1.26
N PHE A 74 5.18 7.66 -1.68
CA PHE A 74 6.26 8.59 -1.39
C PHE A 74 6.47 8.75 0.12
N ALA A 75 5.41 8.96 0.88
CA ALA A 75 5.49 9.10 2.34
C ALA A 75 6.02 7.84 3.02
N LEU A 76 5.70 6.63 2.52
CA LEU A 76 6.22 5.38 3.06
C LEU A 76 7.70 5.19 2.78
N GLN A 77 8.21 5.70 1.65
CA GLN A 77 9.59 5.52 1.20
C GLN A 77 10.54 6.60 1.72
N LEU A 78 10.03 7.72 2.22
CA LEU A 78 10.86 8.78 2.78
C LEU A 78 11.72 8.27 3.95
N PRO A 79 13.01 8.63 4.01
CA PRO A 79 13.81 8.43 5.21
C PRO A 79 13.17 9.15 6.41
N SER A 80 12.92 8.41 7.48
CA SER A 80 12.26 8.96 8.68
C SER A 80 12.54 8.08 9.90
N THR A 81 12.56 8.69 11.07
CA THR A 81 12.61 7.98 12.35
C THR A 81 11.27 7.32 12.71
N VAL A 82 10.17 7.79 12.07
CA VAL A 82 8.85 7.19 12.24
C VAL A 82 8.73 5.94 11.37
N PRO A 83 8.43 4.77 11.94
CA PRO A 83 8.30 3.52 11.18
C PRO A 83 7.24 3.62 10.07
N PRO A 84 7.46 2.99 8.90
CA PRO A 84 6.49 3.00 7.80
C PRO A 84 5.10 2.47 8.19
N THR A 85 5.02 1.53 9.11
CA THR A 85 3.74 1.01 9.66
C THR A 85 2.95 2.10 10.38
N VAL A 86 3.61 2.93 11.17
CA VAL A 86 3.00 4.06 11.89
C VAL A 86 2.59 5.14 10.89
N ARG A 87 3.42 5.42 9.90
CA ARG A 87 3.11 6.37 8.82
C ARG A 87 1.88 5.93 8.02
N LEU A 88 1.78 4.65 7.67
CA LEU A 88 0.61 4.10 6.99
C LEU A 88 -0.67 4.28 7.83
N GLN A 89 -0.61 4.01 9.12
CA GLN A 89 -1.73 4.24 10.04
C GLN A 89 -2.15 5.73 10.05
N SER A 90 -1.19 6.64 10.13
CA SER A 90 -1.46 8.08 10.11
C SER A 90 -2.07 8.53 8.78
N ILE A 91 -1.62 7.98 7.64
CA ILE A 91 -2.21 8.24 6.32
C ILE A 91 -3.67 7.77 6.29
N ILE A 92 -3.94 6.54 6.76
CA ILE A 92 -5.30 5.99 6.82
C ILE A 92 -6.21 6.86 7.67
N GLN A 93 -5.75 7.29 8.85
CA GLN A 93 -6.52 8.16 9.74
C GLN A 93 -6.79 9.52 9.12
N ALA A 94 -5.79 10.15 8.50
CA ALA A 94 -5.94 11.44 7.84
C ALA A 94 -6.95 11.37 6.67
N LEU A 95 -6.89 10.33 5.86
CA LEU A 95 -7.82 10.12 4.76
C LEU A 95 -9.25 9.82 5.25
N ALA A 96 -9.39 9.03 6.33
CA ALA A 96 -10.69 8.71 6.93
C ALA A 96 -11.38 9.95 7.53
N ALA A 97 -10.60 10.93 7.97
CA ALA A 97 -11.10 12.17 8.54
C ALA A 97 -11.62 13.16 7.50
N VAL A 98 -11.38 12.94 6.19
CA VAL A 98 -11.87 13.83 5.14
C VAL A 98 -13.39 13.64 4.98
N PRO A 99 -14.20 14.68 5.28
CA PRO A 99 -15.66 14.55 5.24
C PRO A 99 -16.16 14.34 3.81
N GLY A 100 -17.19 13.51 3.67
CA GLY A 100 -17.93 13.37 2.42
C GLY A 100 -19.01 14.43 2.28
N THR A 101 -19.29 14.83 1.05
CA THR A 101 -20.38 15.76 0.72
C THR A 101 -21.77 15.10 0.75
N ARG A 102 -21.83 13.76 0.84
CA ARG A 102 -23.07 12.98 0.89
C ARG A 102 -23.16 12.25 2.22
N PRO A 103 -24.29 12.34 2.93
CA PRO A 103 -24.53 11.51 4.09
C PRO A 103 -24.59 10.03 3.66
N SER A 104 -23.72 9.21 4.22
CA SER A 104 -23.74 7.76 3.97
C SER A 104 -24.85 7.14 4.82
N SER A 105 -26.03 6.99 4.21
CA SER A 105 -27.14 6.28 4.86
C SER A 105 -26.98 4.75 4.84
N SER A 106 -25.93 4.23 4.22
CA SER A 106 -25.74 2.79 3.94
C SER A 106 -24.35 2.23 4.29
N GLY A 107 -23.56 2.92 5.13
CA GLY A 107 -22.21 2.44 5.46
C GLY A 107 -21.20 2.52 4.31
N VAL A 108 -21.57 3.11 3.18
CA VAL A 108 -20.70 3.33 2.02
C VAL A 108 -19.93 4.63 2.23
N ALA A 109 -18.64 4.61 1.93
CA ALA A 109 -17.76 5.77 2.11
C ALA A 109 -18.29 7.02 1.39
N GLY A 110 -18.46 8.12 2.14
CA GLY A 110 -19.03 9.36 1.65
C GLY A 110 -18.08 10.24 0.83
N SER A 111 -16.79 9.93 0.81
CA SER A 111 -15.76 10.64 0.03
C SER A 111 -14.75 9.67 -0.58
N ILE A 112 -14.06 10.09 -1.63
CA ILE A 112 -12.98 9.31 -2.23
C ILE A 112 -11.86 9.04 -1.22
N PRO A 113 -11.35 10.03 -0.47
CA PRO A 113 -10.32 9.77 0.54
C PRO A 113 -10.77 8.77 1.61
N SER A 114 -12.00 8.85 2.12
CA SER A 114 -12.50 7.89 3.11
C SER A 114 -12.65 6.47 2.53
N ALA A 115 -13.01 6.35 1.26
CA ALA A 115 -13.06 5.07 0.56
C ALA A 115 -11.66 4.45 0.41
N VAL A 116 -10.68 5.27 0.05
CA VAL A 116 -9.27 4.85 -0.02
C VAL A 116 -8.77 4.41 1.36
N ALA A 117 -9.11 5.16 2.43
CA ALA A 117 -8.76 4.78 3.79
C ALA A 117 -9.29 3.41 4.17
N ALA A 118 -10.56 3.14 3.85
CA ALA A 118 -11.19 1.84 4.12
C ALA A 118 -10.51 0.69 3.34
N ALA A 119 -10.18 0.91 2.07
CA ALA A 119 -9.48 -0.08 1.24
C ALA A 119 -8.07 -0.37 1.77
N LEU A 120 -7.32 0.67 2.14
CA LEU A 120 -5.97 0.54 2.72
C LEU A 120 -6.01 -0.17 4.08
N ALA A 121 -6.97 0.17 4.94
CA ALA A 121 -7.15 -0.49 6.23
C ALA A 121 -7.44 -1.99 6.04
N SER A 122 -8.33 -2.34 5.12
CA SER A 122 -8.65 -3.74 4.80
C SER A 122 -7.45 -4.50 4.25
N ALA A 123 -6.67 -3.90 3.34
CA ALA A 123 -5.45 -4.49 2.81
C ALA A 123 -4.39 -4.69 3.91
N SER A 124 -4.28 -3.74 4.85
CA SER A 124 -3.34 -3.83 5.98
C SER A 124 -3.69 -4.98 6.94
N VAL A 125 -4.98 -5.14 7.29
CA VAL A 125 -5.48 -6.23 8.15
C VAL A 125 -5.28 -7.59 7.50
N ALA A 126 -5.58 -7.73 6.20
CA ALA A 126 -5.39 -8.97 5.46
C ALA A 126 -3.92 -9.39 5.42
N ALA A 127 -2.99 -8.44 5.37
CA ALA A 127 -1.56 -8.71 5.46
C ALA A 127 -1.15 -9.26 6.83
N SER A 128 -1.67 -8.68 7.90
CA SER A 128 -1.38 -9.13 9.28
C SER A 128 -1.87 -10.55 9.54
N ARG A 129 -3.06 -10.89 9.04
CA ARG A 129 -3.61 -12.25 9.15
C ARG A 129 -2.75 -13.28 8.43
N ARG A 130 -2.25 -12.98 7.24
CA ARG A 130 -1.36 -13.88 6.48
C ARG A 130 -0.03 -14.11 7.20
N ALA A 131 0.54 -13.07 7.81
CA ALA A 131 1.77 -13.18 8.59
C ALA A 131 1.59 -14.09 9.82
N SER A 132 0.42 -14.05 10.45
CA SER A 132 0.09 -14.90 11.61
C SER A 132 -0.27 -16.35 11.23
N SER A 133 -0.65 -16.59 9.97
CA SER A 133 -1.06 -17.92 9.48
C SER A 133 0.08 -18.69 8.81
N ALA A 134 1.27 -18.11 8.66
CA ALA A 134 2.43 -18.82 8.14
C ALA A 134 2.89 -19.83 9.19
N PRO A 135 2.83 -21.17 8.93
CA PRO A 135 3.35 -22.16 9.86
C PRO A 135 4.84 -21.93 10.03
N GLY A 136 5.27 -21.90 11.30
CA GLY A 136 6.64 -21.62 11.68
C GLY A 136 7.64 -22.55 11.01
N LEU A 137 8.55 -21.97 10.23
CA LEU A 137 9.77 -22.61 9.75
C LEU A 137 10.82 -22.77 10.87
N ALA A 138 10.39 -22.83 12.13
CA ALA A 138 11.27 -22.90 13.30
C ALA A 138 11.49 -24.32 13.86
N GLU A 139 10.99 -25.36 13.20
CA GLU A 139 11.07 -26.72 13.80
C GLU A 139 11.74 -27.78 12.93
N GLN A 140 12.57 -27.40 11.97
CA GLN A 140 13.35 -28.36 11.19
C GLN A 140 14.87 -28.25 11.36
N SER A 141 15.37 -27.67 12.45
CA SER A 141 16.82 -27.59 12.71
C SER A 141 17.33 -28.33 13.92
N LEU A 142 16.59 -29.28 14.47
CA LEU A 142 17.04 -30.01 15.70
C LEU A 142 16.83 -31.52 15.62
N VAL A 143 17.16 -32.14 14.48
CA VAL A 143 17.41 -33.60 14.49
C VAL A 143 18.55 -33.92 13.52
N HIS A 144 19.75 -33.57 13.88
CA HIS A 144 20.94 -34.30 13.42
C HIS A 144 22.10 -34.07 14.43
N VAL A 145 21.99 -34.68 15.57
CA VAL A 145 23.14 -34.89 16.42
C VAL A 145 23.21 -36.37 16.76
N ASP A 146 24.24 -36.93 16.24
CA ASP A 146 25.05 -38.01 16.81
C ASP A 146 24.42 -39.40 16.96
N ARG A 147 24.82 -40.26 16.02
CA ARG A 147 25.02 -41.68 16.27
C ARG A 147 26.28 -42.15 15.57
N GLN A 148 27.42 -41.85 16.14
CA GLN A 148 28.63 -42.66 15.97
C GLN A 148 29.28 -42.88 17.34
N ALA A 149 29.05 -44.03 17.86
CA ALA A 149 29.92 -44.75 18.78
C ALA A 149 29.81 -46.21 18.45
#